data_8be6debe062417c9f13fd550abfa40a5
#
_entry.id   8be6debe062417c9f13fd550abfa40a5
#
_cell.length_a   1.000
_cell.length_b   1.000
_cell.length_c   1.000
_cell.angle_alpha   90.00
_cell.angle_beta   90.00
_cell.angle_gamma   90.00
#
_symmetry.space_group_name_H-M   'P 1'
#
loop_
_entity.id
_entity.type
_entity.pdbx_description
1 polymer ?
#
loop_
_entity_poly.entity_id
_entity_poly.type
_entity_poly.pdbx_seq_one_letter_code
_entity_poly.pdbx_strand_id
1 'polypeptide(L)'
;MGPLSEANTAFCLALFKQLDEDKKSSNVFYSPLSISSALAMVMLGARANTATQILHRSPVPALTLICFDCPQCLKAQDDVHVKFSKLIKELNKAGAPYSLSLANRLYGDQSYQFVEGFLADTKKHYDAKLKSVDFKASAETARININNWVEKQTQDKIKDLLAPGVVDSMTRLVLVNAIYFKGNWDRNEKRLLCVCCHPQNENKPVKMMYQTAEFPLTYIREVNCQILELPYKGKDLSMLIFLPYEMEDDTTGLEKLEKELTYEKFVEWTQPHKMYTVEVDVGLPRFKMEESYNLKDILTRMGMVDAFDVRMSDFSGMSPANDLVLSQVVHKAFVEVNEEGTKAAAATTSDIMLCCGIPTFIADHPFLFFIRHKPSMSVLFAGRFCSPA
;
A
#
# COMPACT_ATOMS: atom_id res chain seq x y z
N MET A 1 -5.87 0.58 -18.16
CA MET A 1 -4.88 0.87 -17.09
C MET A 1 -3.73 1.63 -17.76
N GLY A 2 -3.19 2.67 -17.13
CA GLY A 2 -2.04 3.38 -17.70
C GLY A 2 -0.71 2.80 -17.21
N PRO A 3 0.42 3.09 -17.87
CA PRO A 3 1.72 2.48 -17.55
C PRO A 3 2.14 2.62 -16.08
N LEU A 4 1.86 3.75 -15.43
CA LEU A 4 2.16 3.94 -14.01
C LEU A 4 1.35 2.99 -13.12
N SER A 5 0.08 2.78 -13.43
CA SER A 5 -0.78 1.88 -12.66
C SER A 5 -0.39 0.41 -12.85
N GLU A 6 -0.01 0.02 -14.07
CA GLU A 6 0.51 -1.32 -14.38
C GLU A 6 1.72 -1.63 -13.52
N ALA A 7 2.69 -0.76 -13.58
CA ALA A 7 3.91 -0.88 -12.86
C ALA A 7 3.72 -0.88 -11.33
N ASN A 8 2.85 0.00 -10.81
CA ASN A 8 2.54 0.03 -9.38
C ASN A 8 1.84 -1.25 -8.91
N THR A 9 0.97 -1.84 -9.74
CA THR A 9 0.32 -3.11 -9.41
C THR A 9 1.31 -4.28 -9.45
N ALA A 10 2.20 -4.31 -10.45
CA ALA A 10 3.25 -5.31 -10.52
C ALA A 10 4.22 -5.20 -9.34
N PHE A 11 4.65 -3.98 -8.97
CA PHE A 11 5.44 -3.72 -7.76
C PHE A 11 4.71 -4.16 -6.48
N CYS A 12 3.41 -3.87 -6.39
CA CYS A 12 2.57 -4.33 -5.29
C CYS A 12 2.72 -5.83 -5.07
N LEU A 13 2.44 -6.63 -6.10
CA LEU A 13 2.46 -8.09 -5.97
C LEU A 13 3.86 -8.66 -5.73
N ALA A 14 4.90 -8.02 -6.29
CA ALA A 14 6.28 -8.39 -6.04
C ALA A 14 6.69 -8.14 -4.58
N LEU A 15 6.35 -6.96 -4.06
CA LEU A 15 6.62 -6.62 -2.66
C LEU A 15 5.83 -7.52 -1.71
N PHE A 16 4.59 -7.87 -2.05
CA PHE A 16 3.78 -8.80 -1.28
C PHE A 16 4.50 -10.13 -1.09
N LYS A 17 5.04 -10.72 -2.16
CA LYS A 17 5.78 -11.98 -2.12
C LYS A 17 7.01 -11.91 -1.20
N GLN A 18 7.75 -10.79 -1.23
CA GLN A 18 8.90 -10.61 -0.35
C GLN A 18 8.51 -10.43 1.13
N LEU A 19 7.39 -9.76 1.40
CA LEU A 19 6.87 -9.61 2.76
C LEU A 19 6.31 -10.92 3.31
N ASP A 20 5.71 -11.75 2.44
CA ASP A 20 5.18 -13.05 2.81
C ASP A 20 6.27 -14.05 3.20
N GLU A 21 7.42 -14.03 2.53
CA GLU A 21 8.57 -14.86 2.89
C GLU A 21 9.00 -14.66 4.36
N ASP A 22 8.92 -13.40 4.85
CA ASP A 22 9.32 -13.03 6.20
C ASP A 22 8.19 -13.24 7.24
N LYS A 23 6.92 -13.27 6.80
CA LYS A 23 5.74 -13.27 7.69
C LYS A 23 4.64 -14.24 7.21
N LYS A 24 4.96 -15.53 7.10
CA LYS A 24 3.96 -16.57 6.78
C LYS A 24 2.84 -16.58 7.83
N SER A 25 1.60 -16.61 7.38
CA SER A 25 0.39 -16.73 8.22
C SER A 25 0.11 -15.54 9.16
N SER A 26 0.76 -14.40 9.01
CA SER A 26 0.46 -13.19 9.79
C SER A 26 -0.16 -12.10 8.93
N ASN A 27 -0.72 -11.08 9.58
CA ASN A 27 -1.22 -9.91 8.90
C ASN A 27 -0.11 -9.22 8.10
N VAL A 28 -0.45 -8.74 6.90
CA VAL A 28 0.40 -7.90 6.05
C VAL A 28 -0.41 -6.71 5.61
N PHE A 29 0.13 -5.51 5.70
CA PHE A 29 -0.54 -4.30 5.21
C PHE A 29 0.46 -3.23 4.82
N TYR A 30 0.39 -2.73 3.60
CA TYR A 30 1.28 -1.69 3.08
C TYR A 30 0.64 -0.91 1.93
N SER A 31 1.27 0.21 1.56
CA SER A 31 0.85 1.02 0.42
C SER A 31 1.90 0.98 -0.69
N PRO A 32 1.67 0.22 -1.77
CA PRO A 32 2.59 0.19 -2.89
C PRO A 32 2.73 1.57 -3.56
N LEU A 33 1.65 2.33 -3.69
CA LEU A 33 1.69 3.67 -4.27
C LEU A 33 2.53 4.64 -3.43
N SER A 34 2.39 4.59 -2.11
CA SER A 34 3.15 5.46 -1.20
C SER A 34 4.64 5.14 -1.27
N ILE A 35 5.01 3.85 -1.23
CA ILE A 35 6.40 3.40 -1.34
C ILE A 35 6.97 3.77 -2.72
N SER A 36 6.26 3.45 -3.81
CA SER A 36 6.70 3.78 -5.18
C SER A 36 6.94 5.27 -5.37
N SER A 37 6.05 6.13 -4.86
CA SER A 37 6.21 7.58 -4.93
C SER A 37 7.42 8.08 -4.13
N ALA A 38 7.68 7.47 -2.98
CA ALA A 38 8.84 7.80 -2.14
C ALA A 38 10.16 7.36 -2.81
N LEU A 39 10.20 6.18 -3.42
CA LEU A 39 11.35 5.71 -4.18
C LEU A 39 11.58 6.55 -5.45
N ALA A 40 10.51 6.97 -6.14
CA ALA A 40 10.61 7.88 -7.27
C ALA A 40 11.18 9.26 -6.87
N MET A 41 10.90 9.74 -5.65
CA MET A 41 11.53 10.94 -5.10
C MET A 41 13.04 10.74 -4.87
N VAL A 42 13.47 9.58 -4.36
CA VAL A 42 14.90 9.23 -4.22
C VAL A 42 15.60 9.20 -5.59
N MET A 43 14.91 8.67 -6.60
CA MET A 43 15.42 8.58 -7.97
C MET A 43 15.77 9.94 -8.60
N LEU A 44 15.07 11.03 -8.26
CA LEU A 44 15.42 12.39 -8.73
C LEU A 44 16.89 12.74 -8.49
N GLY A 45 17.45 12.26 -7.39
CA GLY A 45 18.82 12.53 -7.01
C GLY A 45 19.82 11.40 -7.25
N ALA A 46 19.35 10.23 -7.63
CA ALA A 46 20.20 9.09 -7.97
C ALA A 46 20.79 9.26 -9.38
N ARG A 47 21.99 8.68 -9.62
CA ARG A 47 22.68 8.69 -10.92
C ARG A 47 23.22 7.30 -11.21
N ALA A 48 23.72 7.11 -12.42
CA ALA A 48 24.39 5.90 -12.89
C ALA A 48 23.65 4.61 -12.52
N ASN A 49 24.37 3.60 -12.01
CA ASN A 49 23.80 2.29 -11.67
C ASN A 49 22.78 2.35 -10.51
N THR A 50 22.97 3.27 -9.55
CA THR A 50 21.99 3.50 -8.47
C THR A 50 20.62 3.89 -9.04
N ALA A 51 20.58 4.83 -9.97
CA ALA A 51 19.33 5.19 -10.66
C ALA A 51 18.77 4.01 -11.47
N THR A 52 19.64 3.29 -12.19
CA THR A 52 19.26 2.11 -12.97
C THR A 52 18.64 1.02 -12.10
N GLN A 53 19.19 0.74 -10.93
CA GLN A 53 18.66 -0.28 -10.00
C GLN A 53 17.31 0.15 -9.40
N ILE A 54 17.15 1.42 -9.05
CA ILE A 54 15.85 1.94 -8.62
C ILE A 54 14.82 1.78 -9.75
N LEU A 55 15.25 1.92 -11.01
CA LEU A 55 14.40 1.82 -12.19
C LEU A 55 14.17 0.39 -12.69
N HIS A 56 15.22 -0.47 -12.77
CA HIS A 56 15.23 -1.63 -13.66
C HIS A 56 15.59 -2.98 -13.03
N ARG A 57 16.23 -3.02 -11.86
CA ARG A 57 16.77 -4.27 -11.31
C ARG A 57 16.02 -4.83 -10.12
N SER A 58 14.71 -4.75 -10.13
CA SER A 58 13.98 -5.74 -9.39
C SER A 58 14.10 -7.08 -10.12
N PRO A 59 14.43 -8.21 -9.45
CA PRO A 59 14.33 -9.54 -10.05
C PRO A 59 12.89 -9.88 -10.45
N VAL A 60 11.98 -8.97 -10.19
CA VAL A 60 10.61 -8.98 -10.66
C VAL A 60 10.49 -7.87 -11.69
N PRO A 61 9.96 -8.14 -12.90
CA PRO A 61 9.71 -7.11 -13.93
C PRO A 61 8.89 -5.89 -13.45
N ALA A 62 8.54 -5.87 -12.20
CA ALA A 62 7.60 -4.97 -11.55
C ALA A 62 8.18 -3.62 -11.10
N LEU A 63 9.48 -3.51 -10.82
CA LEU A 63 10.14 -2.19 -10.72
C LEU A 63 10.57 -1.66 -12.10
N THR A 64 10.27 -2.41 -13.15
CA THR A 64 10.14 -1.87 -14.49
C THR A 64 8.98 -0.84 -14.56
N LEU A 65 8.72 -0.20 -13.42
CA LEU A 65 7.75 0.90 -13.25
C LEU A 65 8.00 2.00 -14.25
N ILE A 66 9.19 1.99 -14.81
CA ILE A 66 9.67 2.95 -15.78
C ILE A 66 10.44 2.15 -16.81
N CYS A 67 9.84 1.03 -17.26
CA CYS A 67 10.41 0.20 -18.28
C CYS A 67 10.52 0.95 -19.58
N PHE A 68 11.72 1.11 -20.02
CA PHE A 68 11.98 1.59 -21.33
C PHE A 68 13.29 1.01 -21.88
N ASP A 69 13.19 -0.10 -22.54
CA ASP A 69 14.11 -0.52 -23.59
C ASP A 69 13.91 0.38 -24.84
N CYS A 70 13.88 1.70 -24.65
CA CYS A 70 13.80 2.62 -25.77
C CYS A 70 14.70 3.85 -25.54
N PRO A 71 15.59 4.21 -26.47
CA PRO A 71 16.41 5.43 -26.40
C PRO A 71 15.60 6.74 -26.32
N GLN A 72 14.28 6.69 -26.56
CA GLN A 72 13.36 7.82 -26.38
C GLN A 72 12.92 8.04 -24.95
N CYS A 73 13.32 7.17 -24.01
CA CYS A 73 12.80 7.13 -22.64
C CYS A 73 13.52 8.03 -21.65
N LEU A 74 14.63 8.62 -21.99
CA LEU A 74 15.22 9.71 -21.19
C LEU A 74 14.29 10.94 -21.11
N LYS A 75 13.36 11.10 -22.05
CA LYS A 75 12.27 12.09 -21.96
C LYS A 75 11.10 11.63 -21.07
N ALA A 76 11.03 10.36 -20.73
CA ALA A 76 9.96 9.79 -19.92
C ALA A 76 10.22 9.91 -18.42
N GLN A 77 11.43 10.21 -17.98
CA GLN A 77 11.76 10.40 -16.57
C GLN A 77 10.96 11.58 -16.00
N ASP A 78 10.86 12.70 -16.72
CA ASP A 78 10.04 13.84 -16.32
C ASP A 78 8.54 13.49 -16.26
N ASP A 79 8.06 12.60 -17.13
CA ASP A 79 6.66 12.21 -17.22
C ASP A 79 6.21 11.39 -16.00
N VAL A 80 7.07 10.57 -15.40
CA VAL A 80 6.74 9.78 -14.21
C VAL A 80 6.49 10.64 -12.99
N HIS A 81 7.36 11.60 -12.72
CA HIS A 81 7.20 12.53 -11.60
C HIS A 81 5.94 13.38 -11.75
N VAL A 82 5.63 13.79 -12.97
CA VAL A 82 4.38 14.50 -13.30
C VAL A 82 3.16 13.61 -13.07
N LYS A 83 3.21 12.34 -13.47
CA LYS A 83 2.12 11.38 -13.25
C LYS A 83 1.87 11.10 -11.77
N PHE A 84 2.93 10.88 -10.97
CA PHE A 84 2.80 10.77 -9.50
C PHE A 84 2.21 12.04 -8.91
N SER A 85 2.72 13.22 -9.28
CA SER A 85 2.21 14.51 -8.81
C SER A 85 0.70 14.67 -9.08
N LYS A 86 0.25 14.31 -10.29
CA LYS A 86 -1.17 14.38 -10.66
C LYS A 86 -2.01 13.41 -9.82
N LEU A 87 -1.57 12.16 -9.69
CA LEU A 87 -2.29 11.14 -8.95
C LEU A 87 -2.38 11.49 -7.45
N ILE A 88 -1.28 11.93 -6.83
CA ILE A 88 -1.26 12.36 -5.43
C ILE A 88 -2.21 13.54 -5.21
N LYS A 89 -2.23 14.52 -6.11
CA LYS A 89 -3.14 15.66 -6.03
C LYS A 89 -4.61 15.26 -6.19
N GLU A 90 -4.90 14.33 -7.09
CA GLU A 90 -6.24 13.80 -7.29
C GLU A 90 -6.74 13.05 -6.04
N LEU A 91 -5.89 12.21 -5.45
CA LEU A 91 -6.21 11.48 -4.23
C LEU A 91 -6.40 12.39 -3.00
N ASN A 92 -5.72 13.53 -2.95
CA ASN A 92 -5.82 14.51 -1.87
C ASN A 92 -6.71 15.71 -2.21
N LYS A 93 -7.62 15.57 -3.18
CA LYS A 93 -8.56 16.64 -3.55
C LYS A 93 -9.44 17.06 -2.37
N ALA A 94 -9.67 18.36 -2.24
CA ALA A 94 -10.54 18.90 -1.19
C ALA A 94 -11.96 18.34 -1.33
N GLY A 95 -12.55 17.93 -0.21
CA GLY A 95 -13.92 17.38 -0.18
C GLY A 95 -14.00 15.90 -0.60
N ALA A 96 -12.88 15.18 -0.72
CA ALA A 96 -12.89 13.74 -0.93
C ALA A 96 -13.69 13.05 0.20
N PRO A 97 -14.55 12.06 -0.10
CA PRO A 97 -15.38 11.39 0.89
C PRO A 97 -14.62 10.34 1.72
N TYR A 98 -13.32 10.44 1.77
CA TYR A 98 -12.41 9.60 2.54
C TYR A 98 -11.30 10.45 3.15
N SER A 99 -10.65 9.93 4.17
CA SER A 99 -9.43 10.52 4.77
C SER A 99 -8.21 9.75 4.30
N LEU A 100 -7.34 10.41 3.56
CA LEU A 100 -6.05 9.89 3.15
C LEU A 100 -4.96 10.87 3.60
N SER A 101 -4.04 10.41 4.44
CA SER A 101 -2.91 11.23 4.89
C SER A 101 -1.62 10.55 4.50
N LEU A 102 -0.84 11.22 3.67
CA LEU A 102 0.43 10.75 3.15
C LEU A 102 1.56 11.59 3.74
N ALA A 103 2.50 10.96 4.43
CA ALA A 103 3.67 11.58 5.02
C ALA A 103 4.94 10.99 4.41
N ASN A 104 5.40 11.59 3.32
CA ASN A 104 6.65 11.23 2.64
C ASN A 104 7.69 12.32 2.84
N ARG A 105 8.87 11.96 3.34
CA ARG A 105 9.98 12.90 3.51
C ARG A 105 11.33 12.22 3.51
N LEU A 106 12.32 12.90 2.95
CA LEU A 106 13.73 12.58 3.11
C LEU A 106 14.31 13.39 4.27
N TYR A 107 15.11 12.73 5.11
CA TYR A 107 15.91 13.35 6.15
C TYR A 107 17.37 13.05 5.87
N GLY A 108 18.17 14.08 5.66
CA GLY A 108 19.61 13.98 5.42
C GLY A 108 20.43 14.55 6.56
N ASP A 109 21.61 13.98 6.81
CA ASP A 109 22.51 14.53 7.81
C ASP A 109 22.93 15.95 7.43
N GLN A 110 22.98 16.86 8.41
CA GLN A 110 23.26 18.27 8.20
C GLN A 110 24.67 18.58 7.68
N SER A 111 25.58 17.61 7.74
CA SER A 111 26.94 17.76 7.18
C SER A 111 26.96 17.72 5.64
N TYR A 112 25.86 17.36 4.99
CA TYR A 112 25.73 17.35 3.54
C TYR A 112 25.12 18.64 3.01
N GLN A 113 25.70 19.14 1.93
CA GLN A 113 25.10 20.21 1.15
C GLN A 113 24.20 19.63 0.08
N PHE A 114 22.89 19.92 0.13
CA PHE A 114 21.92 19.42 -0.83
C PHE A 114 21.75 20.38 -2.02
N VAL A 115 21.68 19.82 -3.22
CA VAL A 115 21.55 20.56 -4.50
C VAL A 115 20.18 21.23 -4.57
N GLU A 116 20.16 22.54 -4.84
CA GLU A 116 18.91 23.34 -4.91
C GLU A 116 17.93 22.81 -5.95
N GLY A 117 18.41 22.36 -7.12
CA GLY A 117 17.56 21.75 -8.14
C GLY A 117 16.81 20.53 -7.63
N PHE A 118 17.50 19.65 -6.91
CA PHE A 118 16.86 18.48 -6.29
C PHE A 118 15.79 18.88 -5.25
N LEU A 119 16.09 19.88 -4.41
CA LEU A 119 15.13 20.38 -3.41
C LEU A 119 13.91 21.02 -4.07
N ALA A 120 14.08 21.72 -5.18
CA ALA A 120 13.00 22.32 -5.97
C ALA A 120 12.10 21.23 -6.62
N ASP A 121 12.70 20.21 -7.21
CA ASP A 121 11.97 19.14 -7.90
C ASP A 121 11.20 18.24 -6.92
N THR A 122 11.79 17.90 -5.77
CA THR A 122 11.07 17.14 -4.72
C THR A 122 9.87 17.93 -4.20
N LYS A 123 10.01 19.23 -4.02
CA LYS A 123 8.89 20.11 -3.61
C LYS A 123 7.83 20.21 -4.70
N LYS A 124 8.23 20.39 -5.96
CA LYS A 124 7.34 20.54 -7.11
C LYS A 124 6.48 19.31 -7.36
N HIS A 125 7.09 18.12 -7.34
CA HIS A 125 6.44 16.89 -7.78
C HIS A 125 5.79 16.09 -6.65
N TYR A 126 6.33 16.16 -5.43
CA TYR A 126 5.90 15.34 -4.30
C TYR A 126 5.40 16.14 -3.10
N ASP A 127 5.43 17.47 -3.17
CA ASP A 127 5.20 18.38 -2.04
C ASP A 127 6.04 18.02 -0.81
N ALA A 128 7.15 17.34 -1.03
CA ALA A 128 8.08 16.90 0.00
C ALA A 128 9.29 17.83 0.06
N LYS A 129 9.77 18.08 1.27
CA LYS A 129 11.01 18.82 1.50
C LYS A 129 12.01 17.89 2.16
N LEU A 130 13.20 17.73 1.59
CA LEU A 130 14.31 17.15 2.33
C LEU A 130 14.58 18.04 3.55
N LYS A 131 14.69 17.42 4.71
CA LYS A 131 14.98 18.07 5.99
C LYS A 131 16.38 17.70 6.47
N SER A 132 17.25 18.67 6.64
CA SER A 132 18.54 18.45 7.30
C SER A 132 18.36 18.28 8.81
N VAL A 133 19.01 17.28 9.38
CA VAL A 133 19.01 16.92 10.79
C VAL A 133 20.40 16.49 11.22
N ASP A 134 20.68 16.53 12.52
CA ASP A 134 21.96 16.09 13.07
C ASP A 134 21.88 14.63 13.52
N PHE A 135 22.21 13.71 12.62
CA PHE A 135 22.33 12.30 12.99
C PHE A 135 23.64 11.99 13.72
N LYS A 136 24.71 12.72 13.39
CA LYS A 136 26.07 12.45 13.95
C LYS A 136 26.15 12.71 15.45
N ALA A 137 25.63 13.83 15.92
CA ALA A 137 25.74 14.22 17.32
C ALA A 137 24.45 14.04 18.11
N SER A 138 23.28 13.99 17.44
CA SER A 138 21.96 14.03 18.09
C SER A 138 20.94 13.08 17.43
N ALA A 139 21.35 11.85 17.09
CA ALA A 139 20.51 10.88 16.38
C ALA A 139 19.16 10.64 17.09
N GLU A 140 19.14 10.51 18.41
CA GLU A 140 17.92 10.28 19.18
C GLU A 140 16.96 11.50 19.13
N THR A 141 17.49 12.71 19.20
CA THR A 141 16.68 13.92 19.03
C THR A 141 16.11 14.01 17.60
N ALA A 142 16.91 13.65 16.60
CA ALA A 142 16.45 13.59 15.21
C ALA A 142 15.31 12.57 15.05
N ARG A 143 15.46 11.37 15.63
CA ARG A 143 14.43 10.31 15.65
C ARG A 143 13.11 10.81 16.24
N ILE A 144 13.14 11.41 17.42
CA ILE A 144 11.95 11.95 18.09
C ILE A 144 11.28 13.04 17.24
N ASN A 145 12.06 13.95 16.66
CA ASN A 145 11.54 15.00 15.78
C ASN A 145 10.89 14.43 14.51
N ILE A 146 11.44 13.36 13.95
CA ILE A 146 10.87 12.65 12.80
C ILE A 146 9.54 12.01 13.19
N ASN A 147 9.49 11.29 14.32
CA ASN A 147 8.26 10.65 14.81
C ASN A 147 7.15 11.68 15.07
N ASN A 148 7.46 12.77 15.74
CA ASN A 148 6.51 13.87 16.00
C ASN A 148 5.98 14.51 14.71
N TRP A 149 6.82 14.61 13.68
CA TRP A 149 6.38 15.13 12.39
C TRP A 149 5.41 14.14 11.71
N VAL A 150 5.72 12.82 11.71
CA VAL A 150 4.85 11.80 11.13
C VAL A 150 3.49 11.77 11.84
N GLU A 151 3.48 11.78 13.18
CA GLU A 151 2.26 11.81 13.97
C GLU A 151 1.35 12.97 13.55
N LYS A 152 1.90 14.20 13.46
CA LYS A 152 1.15 15.37 12.99
C LYS A 152 0.63 15.24 11.55
N GLN A 153 1.43 14.68 10.64
CA GLN A 153 1.02 14.52 9.23
C GLN A 153 -0.06 13.45 9.06
N THR A 154 -0.13 12.49 9.97
CA THR A 154 -1.07 11.37 9.92
C THR A 154 -2.25 11.54 10.91
N GLN A 155 -2.55 12.77 11.33
CA GLN A 155 -3.67 13.09 12.23
C GLN A 155 -3.62 12.28 13.53
N ASP A 156 -2.44 12.17 14.13
CA ASP A 156 -2.11 11.41 15.35
C ASP A 156 -2.43 9.91 15.27
N LYS A 157 -2.54 9.36 14.04
CA LYS A 157 -2.84 7.94 13.82
C LYS A 157 -1.60 7.06 13.77
N ILE A 158 -0.49 7.58 13.25
CA ILE A 158 0.77 6.83 13.16
C ILE A 158 1.77 7.44 14.12
N LYS A 159 2.13 6.65 15.13
CA LYS A 159 3.10 7.02 16.17
C LYS A 159 4.33 6.11 16.06
N ASP A 160 5.44 6.60 16.58
CA ASP A 160 6.68 5.84 16.75
C ASP A 160 7.12 5.09 15.48
N LEU A 161 7.14 5.81 14.34
CA LEU A 161 7.56 5.23 13.06
C LEU A 161 8.99 4.68 13.12
N LEU A 162 9.90 5.45 13.70
CA LEU A 162 11.28 5.05 13.94
C LEU A 162 11.41 4.54 15.38
N ALA A 163 11.66 3.24 15.53
CA ALA A 163 11.96 2.64 16.83
C ALA A 163 13.32 3.14 17.37
N PRO A 164 13.55 3.08 18.70
CA PRO A 164 14.87 3.38 19.26
C PRO A 164 15.98 2.55 18.59
N GLY A 165 17.10 3.20 18.25
CA GLY A 165 18.25 2.56 17.62
C GLY A 165 18.18 2.36 16.10
N VAL A 166 17.07 2.69 15.43
CA VAL A 166 16.96 2.61 13.96
C VAL A 166 17.85 3.62 13.25
N VAL A 167 18.11 4.77 13.88
CA VAL A 167 19.04 5.80 13.40
C VAL A 167 20.15 6.01 14.42
N ASP A 168 21.37 6.25 13.93
CA ASP A 168 22.58 6.41 14.73
C ASP A 168 23.51 7.45 14.10
N SER A 169 24.73 7.60 14.66
CA SER A 169 25.75 8.50 14.15
C SER A 169 26.28 8.16 12.75
N MET A 170 26.06 6.93 12.27
CA MET A 170 26.41 6.47 10.92
C MET A 170 25.31 6.71 9.89
N THR A 171 24.13 7.10 10.32
CA THR A 171 23.00 7.38 9.43
C THR A 171 23.27 8.63 8.59
N ARG A 172 23.03 8.54 7.27
CA ARG A 172 23.27 9.62 6.30
C ARG A 172 21.98 10.14 5.66
N LEU A 173 21.15 9.24 5.18
CA LEU A 173 19.88 9.58 4.55
C LEU A 173 18.80 8.58 4.99
N VAL A 174 17.65 9.09 5.41
CA VAL A 174 16.49 8.30 5.83
C VAL A 174 15.29 8.69 4.97
N LEU A 175 14.68 7.70 4.31
CA LEU A 175 13.40 7.84 3.66
C LEU A 175 12.29 7.43 4.63
N VAL A 176 11.45 8.39 4.97
CA VAL A 176 10.28 8.20 5.82
C VAL A 176 9.04 8.18 4.95
N ASN A 177 8.26 7.13 5.09
CA ASN A 177 7.02 6.93 4.38
C ASN A 177 5.94 6.42 5.34
N ALA A 178 4.93 7.23 5.59
CA ALA A 178 3.80 6.85 6.43
C ALA A 178 2.48 7.22 5.74
N ILE A 179 1.50 6.34 5.84
CA ILE A 179 0.21 6.54 5.19
C ILE A 179 -0.94 6.03 6.06
N TYR A 180 -1.95 6.89 6.21
CA TYR A 180 -3.19 6.59 6.90
C TYR A 180 -4.37 6.65 5.94
N PHE A 181 -5.26 5.68 6.04
CA PHE A 181 -6.50 5.64 5.26
C PHE A 181 -7.70 5.30 6.14
N LYS A 182 -8.78 6.07 5.96
CA LYS A 182 -10.13 5.78 6.45
C LYS A 182 -11.12 6.15 5.37
N GLY A 183 -11.85 5.18 4.86
CA GLY A 183 -12.91 5.35 3.86
C GLY A 183 -14.27 5.05 4.43
N ASN A 184 -15.29 5.76 3.95
CA ASN A 184 -16.68 5.47 4.24
C ASN A 184 -17.26 4.65 3.09
N TRP A 185 -18.06 3.63 3.41
CA TRP A 185 -18.73 2.81 2.39
C TRP A 185 -19.81 3.61 1.62
N ASP A 186 -20.03 3.25 0.37
CA ASP A 186 -21.06 3.90 -0.46
C ASP A 186 -22.49 3.56 0.01
N ARG A 187 -22.68 2.35 0.53
CA ARG A 187 -23.95 1.86 1.07
C ARG A 187 -23.79 1.46 2.52
N ASN A 188 -24.76 1.81 3.36
CA ASN A 188 -24.71 1.70 4.82
C ASN A 188 -25.93 0.98 5.38
N GLU A 189 -26.10 -0.28 5.08
CA GLU A 189 -27.04 -1.11 5.84
C GLU A 189 -26.27 -2.01 6.79
N LYS A 190 -26.68 -2.07 8.05
CA LYS A 190 -25.90 -2.68 9.12
C LYS A 190 -26.73 -3.60 9.98
N ARG A 191 -26.30 -4.86 10.06
CA ARG A 191 -26.51 -5.69 11.25
C ARG A 191 -25.14 -5.99 11.86
N LEU A 192 -24.94 -5.66 13.13
CA LEU A 192 -23.75 -6.06 13.88
C LEU A 192 -24.05 -7.41 14.52
N LEU A 193 -23.32 -8.46 14.10
CA LEU A 193 -23.34 -9.76 14.77
C LEU A 193 -21.93 -10.09 15.22
N CYS A 194 -21.81 -10.71 16.39
CA CYS A 194 -20.53 -11.23 16.86
C CYS A 194 -20.39 -12.64 16.30
N VAL A 195 -19.40 -12.86 15.44
CA VAL A 195 -19.06 -14.16 14.85
C VAL A 195 -17.60 -14.46 15.16
N CYS A 196 -17.25 -15.73 15.26
CA CYS A 196 -15.86 -16.15 15.47
C CYS A 196 -15.16 -16.28 14.11
N CYS A 197 -14.09 -15.52 13.86
CA CYS A 197 -13.18 -15.81 12.76
C CYS A 197 -12.28 -16.98 13.13
N HIS A 198 -12.03 -17.88 12.18
CA HIS A 198 -11.12 -19.00 12.29
C HIS A 198 -9.75 -18.68 11.69
N PRO A 199 -8.78 -18.19 12.43
CA PRO A 199 -7.40 -18.33 12.03
C PRO A 199 -6.79 -19.54 12.73
N GLN A 200 -6.33 -20.52 11.98
CA GLN A 200 -5.47 -21.62 12.46
C GLN A 200 -5.91 -22.23 13.81
N ASN A 201 -7.10 -22.82 13.91
CA ASN A 201 -7.64 -23.49 15.12
C ASN A 201 -7.86 -22.64 16.38
N GLU A 202 -7.66 -21.32 16.34
CA GLU A 202 -8.03 -20.42 17.44
C GLU A 202 -9.23 -19.54 17.04
N ASN A 203 -10.38 -19.81 17.66
CA ASN A 203 -11.58 -18.97 17.50
C ASN A 203 -11.39 -17.65 18.23
N LYS A 204 -11.10 -16.57 17.50
CA LYS A 204 -11.09 -15.22 18.08
C LYS A 204 -12.40 -14.51 17.75
N PRO A 205 -13.13 -13.98 18.73
CA PRO A 205 -14.38 -13.25 18.47
C PRO A 205 -14.11 -11.95 17.74
N VAL A 206 -14.79 -11.75 16.61
CA VAL A 206 -14.68 -10.55 15.75
C VAL A 206 -16.05 -9.94 15.56
N LYS A 207 -16.14 -8.62 15.57
CA LYS A 207 -17.37 -7.91 15.19
C LYS A 207 -17.48 -7.93 13.68
N MET A 208 -18.49 -8.65 13.18
CA MET A 208 -18.79 -8.68 11.75
C MET A 208 -19.81 -7.62 11.38
N MET A 209 -19.61 -6.96 10.28
CA MET A 209 -20.55 -6.06 9.61
C MET A 209 -21.26 -6.85 8.52
N TYR A 210 -22.60 -6.77 8.46
CA TYR A 210 -23.41 -7.45 7.44
C TYR A 210 -24.16 -6.46 6.58
N GLN A 211 -24.24 -6.76 5.30
CA GLN A 211 -25.02 -5.98 4.33
C GLN A 211 -25.48 -6.85 3.18
N THR A 212 -26.76 -6.77 2.82
CA THR A 212 -27.31 -7.33 1.59
C THR A 212 -27.51 -6.24 0.58
N ALA A 213 -26.79 -6.27 -0.54
CA ALA A 213 -26.95 -5.29 -1.63
C ALA A 213 -26.32 -5.80 -2.93
N GLU A 214 -26.51 -5.06 -4.02
CA GLU A 214 -25.87 -5.35 -5.29
C GLU A 214 -24.40 -4.92 -5.29
N PHE A 215 -23.50 -5.90 -5.52
CA PHE A 215 -22.07 -5.68 -5.65
C PHE A 215 -21.49 -6.46 -6.84
N PRO A 216 -20.39 -5.96 -7.45
CA PRO A 216 -19.62 -6.74 -8.40
C PRO A 216 -18.95 -7.93 -7.70
N LEU A 217 -19.29 -9.13 -8.16
CA LEU A 217 -18.80 -10.41 -7.64
C LEU A 217 -18.32 -11.29 -8.80
N THR A 218 -17.24 -12.01 -8.59
CA THR A 218 -16.80 -13.07 -9.50
C THR A 218 -16.24 -14.26 -8.75
N TYR A 219 -16.21 -15.43 -9.40
CA TYR A 219 -15.65 -16.65 -8.87
C TYR A 219 -14.53 -17.17 -9.77
N ILE A 220 -13.35 -17.33 -9.20
CA ILE A 220 -12.14 -17.80 -9.89
C ILE A 220 -11.94 -19.28 -9.57
N ARG A 221 -12.35 -20.15 -10.52
CA ARG A 221 -12.33 -21.62 -10.33
C ARG A 221 -10.94 -22.18 -10.10
N GLU A 222 -9.93 -21.66 -10.78
CA GLU A 222 -8.55 -22.20 -10.75
C GLU A 222 -7.90 -22.10 -9.35
N VAL A 223 -8.31 -21.14 -8.55
CA VAL A 223 -7.82 -20.93 -7.17
C VAL A 223 -8.93 -21.03 -6.13
N ASN A 224 -10.12 -21.51 -6.52
CA ASN A 224 -11.29 -21.65 -5.65
C ASN A 224 -11.55 -20.40 -4.78
N CYS A 225 -11.58 -19.22 -5.41
CA CYS A 225 -11.63 -17.92 -4.73
C CYS A 225 -12.80 -17.07 -5.25
N GLN A 226 -13.50 -16.40 -4.34
CA GLN A 226 -14.44 -15.32 -4.65
C GLN A 226 -13.72 -13.98 -4.62
N ILE A 227 -14.06 -13.08 -5.54
CA ILE A 227 -13.59 -11.69 -5.52
C ILE A 227 -14.79 -10.77 -5.49
N LEU A 228 -14.88 -9.97 -4.43
CA LEU A 228 -15.92 -8.98 -4.22
C LEU A 228 -15.35 -7.58 -4.34
N GLU A 229 -16.04 -6.66 -5.03
CA GLU A 229 -15.68 -5.24 -5.07
C GLU A 229 -16.67 -4.42 -4.25
N LEU A 230 -16.20 -3.81 -3.15
CA LEU A 230 -16.96 -2.91 -2.29
C LEU A 230 -16.59 -1.46 -2.59
N PRO A 231 -17.51 -0.63 -3.12
CA PRO A 231 -17.23 0.77 -3.39
C PRO A 231 -17.23 1.60 -2.11
N TYR A 232 -16.26 2.50 -1.98
CA TYR A 232 -16.30 3.59 -1.02
C TYR A 232 -17.21 4.72 -1.53
N LYS A 233 -17.68 5.56 -0.62
CA LYS A 233 -18.51 6.73 -0.93
C LYS A 233 -17.82 7.58 -2.00
N GLY A 234 -18.61 8.02 -2.99
CA GLY A 234 -18.12 8.75 -4.16
C GLY A 234 -17.59 7.85 -5.27
N LYS A 235 -17.44 6.54 -5.04
CA LYS A 235 -17.08 5.50 -6.03
C LYS A 235 -15.74 5.66 -6.75
N ASP A 236 -14.93 6.65 -6.36
CA ASP A 236 -13.56 6.80 -6.87
C ASP A 236 -12.63 5.72 -6.31
N LEU A 237 -12.91 5.22 -5.11
CA LEU A 237 -12.17 4.13 -4.48
C LEU A 237 -13.05 2.90 -4.31
N SER A 238 -12.44 1.72 -4.34
CA SER A 238 -13.08 0.46 -3.98
C SER A 238 -12.11 -0.46 -3.24
N MET A 239 -12.65 -1.33 -2.39
CA MET A 239 -11.93 -2.44 -1.81
C MET A 239 -12.26 -3.71 -2.61
N LEU A 240 -11.24 -4.37 -3.13
CA LEU A 240 -11.33 -5.71 -3.71
C LEU A 240 -10.96 -6.70 -2.61
N ILE A 241 -11.81 -7.69 -2.36
CA ILE A 241 -11.58 -8.74 -1.36
C ILE A 241 -11.51 -10.08 -2.08
N PHE A 242 -10.38 -10.78 -1.91
CA PHE A 242 -10.12 -12.11 -2.46
C PHE A 242 -10.27 -13.11 -1.31
N LEU A 243 -11.37 -13.85 -1.33
CA LEU A 243 -11.72 -14.79 -0.28
C LEU A 243 -11.69 -16.22 -0.83
N PRO A 244 -10.81 -17.12 -0.36
CA PRO A 244 -10.88 -18.55 -0.67
C PRO A 244 -12.28 -19.09 -0.30
N TYR A 245 -12.83 -19.99 -1.13
CA TYR A 245 -14.18 -20.53 -0.88
C TYR A 245 -14.20 -21.53 0.27
N GLU A 246 -13.16 -22.34 0.36
CA GLU A 246 -12.95 -23.31 1.44
C GLU A 246 -11.47 -23.41 1.78
N MET A 247 -11.16 -23.65 3.04
CA MET A 247 -9.82 -24.03 3.48
C MET A 247 -9.69 -25.55 3.32
N GLU A 248 -8.99 -25.99 2.28
CA GLU A 248 -8.79 -27.43 2.00
C GLU A 248 -7.69 -28.06 2.85
N ASP A 249 -6.96 -27.25 3.64
CA ASP A 249 -5.83 -27.68 4.46
C ASP A 249 -5.79 -26.96 5.82
N ASP A 250 -4.88 -27.39 6.70
CA ASP A 250 -4.64 -26.78 8.02
C ASP A 250 -3.90 -25.41 7.94
N THR A 251 -3.83 -24.78 6.75
CA THR A 251 -3.20 -23.48 6.51
C THR A 251 -4.25 -22.35 6.49
N THR A 252 -3.82 -21.18 6.00
CA THR A 252 -4.72 -20.02 5.82
C THR A 252 -5.70 -20.18 4.64
N GLY A 253 -5.58 -21.23 3.84
CA GLY A 253 -6.27 -21.35 2.54
C GLY A 253 -5.77 -20.39 1.47
N LEU A 254 -4.83 -19.49 1.80
CA LEU A 254 -4.32 -18.45 0.91
C LEU A 254 -3.12 -18.90 0.08
N GLU A 255 -2.40 -19.96 0.44
CA GLU A 255 -1.12 -20.34 -0.20
C GLU A 255 -1.26 -20.53 -1.71
N LYS A 256 -2.32 -21.23 -2.14
CA LYS A 256 -2.60 -21.45 -3.56
C LYS A 256 -2.90 -20.14 -4.28
N LEU A 257 -3.74 -19.29 -3.68
CA LEU A 257 -4.08 -17.97 -4.22
C LEU A 257 -2.83 -17.07 -4.32
N GLU A 258 -2.03 -16.98 -3.27
CA GLU A 258 -0.81 -16.16 -3.21
C GLU A 258 0.24 -16.60 -4.22
N LYS A 259 0.40 -17.91 -4.39
CA LYS A 259 1.31 -18.50 -5.39
C LYS A 259 0.88 -18.18 -6.83
N GLU A 260 -0.41 -18.31 -7.12
CA GLU A 260 -0.97 -18.11 -8.45
C GLU A 260 -1.21 -16.64 -8.81
N LEU A 261 -1.24 -15.74 -7.82
CA LEU A 261 -1.54 -14.33 -8.01
C LEU A 261 -0.35 -13.62 -8.70
N THR A 262 -0.43 -13.51 -10.03
CA THR A 262 0.47 -12.70 -10.87
C THR A 262 -0.18 -11.38 -11.25
N TYR A 263 0.58 -10.47 -11.85
CA TYR A 263 0.04 -9.22 -12.37
C TYR A 263 -1.04 -9.47 -13.43
N GLU A 264 -0.78 -10.37 -14.37
CA GLU A 264 -1.71 -10.71 -15.46
C GLU A 264 -3.02 -11.27 -14.89
N LYS A 265 -2.93 -12.19 -13.94
CA LYS A 265 -4.10 -12.79 -13.27
C LYS A 265 -4.86 -11.76 -12.44
N PHE A 266 -4.15 -10.91 -11.68
CA PHE A 266 -4.81 -9.84 -10.94
C PHE A 266 -5.62 -8.92 -11.84
N VAL A 267 -5.02 -8.48 -12.96
CA VAL A 267 -5.71 -7.64 -13.95
C VAL A 267 -6.87 -8.39 -14.58
N GLU A 268 -6.66 -9.63 -14.99
CA GLU A 268 -7.68 -10.48 -15.63
C GLU A 268 -8.88 -10.70 -14.71
N TRP A 269 -8.64 -11.09 -13.46
CA TRP A 269 -9.70 -11.44 -12.50
C TRP A 269 -10.50 -10.23 -12.01
N THR A 270 -9.91 -9.04 -12.03
CA THR A 270 -10.54 -7.81 -11.54
C THR A 270 -11.05 -6.88 -12.65
N GLN A 271 -11.13 -7.39 -13.90
CA GLN A 271 -11.69 -6.62 -15.01
C GLN A 271 -13.19 -6.37 -14.78
N PRO A 272 -13.69 -5.14 -14.96
CA PRO A 272 -15.09 -4.82 -14.69
C PRO A 272 -16.12 -5.67 -15.44
N HIS A 273 -15.79 -6.12 -16.66
CA HIS A 273 -16.69 -6.97 -17.46
C HIS A 273 -16.71 -8.43 -17.03
N LYS A 274 -15.78 -8.86 -16.15
CA LYS A 274 -15.74 -10.22 -15.57
C LYS A 274 -16.39 -10.28 -14.19
N MET A 275 -16.69 -9.13 -13.60
CA MET A 275 -17.35 -9.02 -12.30
C MET A 275 -18.83 -8.67 -12.52
N TYR A 276 -19.70 -9.60 -12.24
CA TYR A 276 -21.14 -9.42 -12.41
C TYR A 276 -21.74 -8.75 -11.19
N THR A 277 -22.50 -7.68 -11.42
CA THR A 277 -23.26 -7.03 -10.33
C THR A 277 -24.47 -7.90 -10.00
N VAL A 278 -24.47 -8.45 -8.79
CA VAL A 278 -25.54 -9.32 -8.27
C VAL A 278 -25.85 -8.94 -6.83
N GLU A 279 -27.04 -9.25 -6.37
CA GLU A 279 -27.38 -9.13 -4.96
C GLU A 279 -26.60 -10.16 -4.15
N VAL A 280 -25.87 -9.71 -3.13
CA VAL A 280 -24.96 -10.52 -2.30
C VAL A 280 -25.17 -10.22 -0.84
N ASP A 281 -25.20 -11.27 -0.04
CA ASP A 281 -25.17 -11.18 1.42
C ASP A 281 -23.71 -11.12 1.88
N VAL A 282 -23.24 -9.93 2.26
CA VAL A 282 -21.84 -9.66 2.61
C VAL A 282 -21.66 -9.62 4.11
N GLY A 283 -20.75 -10.44 4.63
CA GLY A 283 -20.22 -10.36 5.99
C GLY A 283 -18.73 -10.00 5.96
N LEU A 284 -18.34 -8.87 6.55
CA LEU A 284 -16.97 -8.40 6.60
C LEU A 284 -16.57 -8.09 8.06
N PRO A 285 -15.40 -8.55 8.54
CA PRO A 285 -14.94 -8.20 9.87
C PRO A 285 -14.66 -6.70 9.98
N ARG A 286 -14.93 -6.16 11.15
CA ARG A 286 -14.45 -4.86 11.56
C ARG A 286 -13.02 -5.01 12.05
N PHE A 287 -12.06 -4.31 11.41
CA PHE A 287 -10.65 -4.44 11.77
C PHE A 287 -9.88 -3.13 11.65
N LYS A 288 -8.77 -3.09 12.35
CA LYS A 288 -7.71 -2.10 12.19
C LYS A 288 -6.42 -2.85 11.89
N MET A 289 -5.64 -2.33 10.98
CA MET A 289 -4.30 -2.86 10.71
C MET A 289 -3.30 -1.72 10.74
N GLU A 290 -2.22 -1.96 11.46
CA GLU A 290 -1.08 -1.06 11.57
C GLU A 290 0.19 -1.90 11.43
N GLU A 291 0.87 -1.75 10.29
CA GLU A 291 2.08 -2.53 9.98
C GLU A 291 3.24 -1.59 9.67
N SER A 292 4.42 -1.96 10.15
CA SER A 292 5.65 -1.20 9.97
C SER A 292 6.75 -2.08 9.40
N TYR A 293 7.47 -1.56 8.42
CA TYR A 293 8.54 -2.28 7.73
C TYR A 293 9.78 -1.40 7.59
N ASN A 294 10.95 -1.97 7.89
CA ASN A 294 12.20 -1.48 7.34
C ASN A 294 12.41 -2.16 5.98
N LEU A 295 12.28 -1.38 4.92
CA LEU A 295 12.30 -1.92 3.57
C LEU A 295 13.71 -2.10 3.01
N LYS A 296 14.78 -1.73 3.72
CA LYS A 296 16.16 -1.81 3.23
C LYS A 296 16.49 -3.20 2.70
N ASP A 297 16.33 -4.23 3.54
CA ASP A 297 16.69 -5.59 3.17
C ASP A 297 15.78 -6.16 2.08
N ILE A 298 14.50 -5.83 2.13
CA ILE A 298 13.51 -6.21 1.14
C ILE A 298 13.86 -5.60 -0.23
N LEU A 299 14.12 -4.30 -0.30
CA LEU A 299 14.49 -3.62 -1.54
C LEU A 299 15.85 -4.11 -2.06
N THR A 300 16.77 -4.48 -1.16
CA THR A 300 18.05 -5.10 -1.55
C THR A 300 17.81 -6.46 -2.20
N ARG A 301 16.98 -7.34 -1.62
CA ARG A 301 16.57 -8.62 -2.25
C ARG A 301 15.87 -8.40 -3.59
N MET A 302 15.10 -7.34 -3.72
CA MET A 302 14.47 -6.93 -4.97
C MET A 302 15.44 -6.32 -5.99
N GLY A 303 16.76 -6.21 -5.68
CA GLY A 303 17.81 -5.77 -6.59
C GLY A 303 18.26 -4.32 -6.47
N MET A 304 17.76 -3.57 -5.51
CA MET A 304 18.19 -2.21 -5.21
C MET A 304 19.36 -2.23 -4.22
N VAL A 305 20.55 -2.61 -4.71
CA VAL A 305 21.74 -2.86 -3.86
C VAL A 305 22.58 -1.61 -3.66
N ASP A 306 22.93 -0.93 -4.76
CA ASP A 306 23.90 0.17 -4.73
C ASP A 306 23.44 1.35 -3.87
N ALA A 307 22.16 1.62 -3.84
CA ALA A 307 21.59 2.72 -3.03
C ALA A 307 21.89 2.59 -1.53
N PHE A 308 22.15 1.37 -1.05
CA PHE A 308 22.41 1.03 0.35
C PHE A 308 23.90 0.75 0.65
N ASP A 309 24.77 0.79 -0.36
CA ASP A 309 26.21 0.59 -0.20
C ASP A 309 26.96 1.92 -0.42
N VAL A 310 27.66 2.39 0.61
CA VAL A 310 28.38 3.67 0.58
C VAL A 310 29.47 3.74 -0.50
N ARG A 311 29.98 2.59 -0.98
CA ARG A 311 31.02 2.52 -2.01
C ARG A 311 30.46 2.51 -3.43
N MET A 312 29.18 2.16 -3.57
CA MET A 312 28.52 1.94 -4.87
C MET A 312 27.44 2.99 -5.15
N SER A 313 26.91 3.65 -4.09
CA SER A 313 25.83 4.61 -4.22
C SER A 313 26.29 5.86 -4.98
N ASP A 314 25.48 6.27 -5.93
CA ASP A 314 25.64 7.54 -6.65
C ASP A 314 24.40 8.41 -6.45
N PHE A 315 24.47 9.30 -5.47
CA PHE A 315 23.48 10.32 -5.19
C PHE A 315 24.00 11.74 -5.51
N SER A 316 24.90 11.84 -6.52
CA SER A 316 25.47 13.12 -6.95
C SER A 316 24.43 14.14 -7.43
N GLY A 317 23.22 13.70 -7.77
CA GLY A 317 22.08 14.59 -8.03
C GLY A 317 21.43 15.17 -6.77
N MET A 318 21.67 14.59 -5.58
CA MET A 318 21.20 15.12 -4.28
C MET A 318 22.28 15.98 -3.60
N SER A 319 23.52 15.53 -3.64
CA SER A 319 24.65 16.19 -2.96
C SER A 319 25.94 15.95 -3.75
N PRO A 320 26.86 16.91 -3.82
CA PRO A 320 28.18 16.72 -4.44
C PRO A 320 29.09 15.76 -3.66
N ALA A 321 28.73 15.39 -2.43
CA ALA A 321 29.49 14.43 -1.62
C ALA A 321 29.31 13.00 -2.15
N ASN A 322 30.42 12.26 -2.30
CA ASN A 322 30.43 10.92 -2.89
C ASN A 322 30.11 9.79 -1.91
N ASP A 323 29.83 10.12 -0.63
CA ASP A 323 29.59 9.16 0.45
C ASP A 323 28.14 9.21 0.98
N LEU A 324 27.24 9.88 0.25
CA LEU A 324 25.82 9.90 0.58
C LEU A 324 25.20 8.54 0.25
N VAL A 325 24.61 7.90 1.24
CA VAL A 325 24.00 6.57 1.13
C VAL A 325 22.62 6.56 1.77
N LEU A 326 21.69 5.84 1.17
CA LEU A 326 20.37 5.60 1.74
C LEU A 326 20.48 4.62 2.91
N SER A 327 20.50 5.13 4.13
CA SER A 327 20.73 4.31 5.33
C SER A 327 19.51 3.51 5.73
N GLN A 328 18.31 4.13 5.66
CA GLN A 328 17.06 3.51 6.07
C GLN A 328 15.91 3.91 5.13
N VAL A 329 15.01 2.95 4.88
CA VAL A 329 13.73 3.17 4.22
C VAL A 329 12.65 2.57 5.11
N VAL A 330 11.90 3.44 5.79
CA VAL A 330 10.89 2.99 6.74
C VAL A 330 9.50 3.32 6.23
N HIS A 331 8.65 2.30 6.17
CA HIS A 331 7.25 2.39 5.77
C HIS A 331 6.35 1.97 6.92
N LYS A 332 5.31 2.76 7.18
CA LYS A 332 4.24 2.40 8.11
C LYS A 332 2.89 2.77 7.52
N ALA A 333 1.99 1.80 7.51
CA ALA A 333 0.65 1.97 7.00
C ALA A 333 -0.39 1.68 8.07
N PHE A 334 -1.47 2.46 8.07
CA PHE A 334 -2.60 2.28 8.96
C PHE A 334 -3.91 2.34 8.17
N VAL A 335 -4.79 1.36 8.41
CA VAL A 335 -6.16 1.33 7.89
C VAL A 335 -7.16 1.03 9.00
N GLU A 336 -8.31 1.67 8.91
CA GLU A 336 -9.46 1.37 9.74
C GLU A 336 -10.67 1.02 8.87
N VAL A 337 -11.17 -0.21 9.04
CA VAL A 337 -12.35 -0.74 8.37
C VAL A 337 -13.45 -0.91 9.43
N ASN A 338 -14.46 -0.07 9.32
CA ASN A 338 -15.60 -0.06 10.25
C ASN A 338 -16.88 0.39 9.53
N GLU A 339 -17.99 0.45 10.29
CA GLU A 339 -19.30 0.83 9.80
C GLU A 339 -19.45 2.33 9.53
N GLU A 340 -18.51 3.16 9.91
CA GLU A 340 -18.68 4.61 9.79
C GLU A 340 -18.72 5.06 8.32
N GLY A 341 -19.92 5.36 7.90
CA GLY A 341 -20.27 5.96 6.64
C GLY A 341 -21.72 6.33 6.66
N THR A 342 -22.10 7.50 7.22
CA THR A 342 -23.45 8.12 7.29
C THR A 342 -24.56 7.36 8.06
N LYS A 343 -25.37 8.16 8.79
CA LYS A 343 -26.45 7.78 9.69
C LYS A 343 -27.43 6.75 9.07
N ALA A 344 -27.73 5.73 9.85
CA ALA A 344 -28.68 4.68 9.55
C ALA A 344 -30.08 5.23 9.20
N ALA A 345 -30.63 4.80 8.09
CA ALA A 345 -32.05 4.67 7.89
C ALA A 345 -32.41 3.20 8.05
N ALA A 346 -33.33 2.90 8.96
CA ALA A 346 -33.85 1.55 9.15
C ALA A 346 -34.64 1.15 7.92
N ALA A 347 -34.21 0.15 7.18
CA ALA A 347 -35.01 -0.49 6.15
C ALA A 347 -35.67 -1.73 6.73
N THR A 348 -36.97 -1.80 6.54
CA THR A 348 -37.83 -2.93 6.89
C THR A 348 -37.60 -4.03 5.87
N THR A 349 -37.11 -5.18 6.32
CA THR A 349 -36.99 -6.40 5.50
C THR A 349 -38.40 -6.90 5.14
N SER A 350 -38.72 -6.92 3.86
CA SER A 350 -39.77 -7.76 3.32
C SER A 350 -39.16 -9.10 2.93
N ASP A 351 -39.57 -10.15 3.67
CA ASP A 351 -39.28 -11.53 3.32
C ASP A 351 -39.94 -11.90 1.98
N ILE A 352 -39.15 -11.90 0.92
CA ILE A 352 -39.53 -12.55 -0.33
C ILE A 352 -38.65 -13.80 -0.46
N MET A 353 -39.27 -14.95 -0.22
CA MET A 353 -38.68 -16.25 -0.56
C MET A 353 -38.53 -16.34 -2.07
N LEU A 354 -37.34 -16.10 -2.59
CA LEU A 354 -36.95 -16.51 -3.93
C LEU A 354 -36.30 -17.91 -3.86
N CYS A 355 -36.73 -18.79 -4.74
CA CYS A 355 -36.27 -20.19 -4.82
C CYS A 355 -34.81 -20.39 -5.25
N CYS A 356 -34.05 -19.31 -5.47
CA CYS A 356 -32.59 -19.34 -5.63
C CYS A 356 -32.01 -18.49 -4.50
N GLY A 357 -31.21 -19.10 -3.61
CA GLY A 357 -30.60 -18.38 -2.49
C GLY A 357 -29.71 -17.25 -3.00
N ILE A 358 -29.75 -16.10 -2.29
CA ILE A 358 -28.85 -14.97 -2.53
C ILE A 358 -27.42 -15.47 -2.31
N PRO A 359 -26.46 -15.24 -3.23
CA PRO A 359 -25.05 -15.56 -2.99
C PRO A 359 -24.54 -14.95 -1.70
N THR A 360 -23.75 -15.71 -0.94
CA THR A 360 -23.14 -15.26 0.32
C THR A 360 -21.66 -15.01 0.13
N PHE A 361 -21.15 -13.95 0.73
CA PHE A 361 -19.73 -13.62 0.81
C PHE A 361 -19.39 -13.26 2.26
N ILE A 362 -18.99 -14.26 3.04
CA ILE A 362 -18.72 -14.11 4.48
C ILE A 362 -17.22 -14.26 4.73
N ALA A 363 -16.55 -13.14 4.98
CA ALA A 363 -15.11 -13.09 5.24
C ALA A 363 -14.81 -13.41 6.72
N ASP A 364 -15.06 -14.64 7.13
CA ASP A 364 -14.87 -15.20 8.48
C ASP A 364 -13.54 -15.99 8.63
N HIS A 365 -12.74 -16.05 7.58
CA HIS A 365 -11.43 -16.69 7.52
C HIS A 365 -10.43 -15.78 6.77
N PRO A 366 -9.13 -16.12 6.69
CA PRO A 366 -8.12 -15.27 6.08
C PRO A 366 -8.43 -14.89 4.63
N PHE A 367 -8.16 -13.64 4.27
CA PHE A 367 -8.40 -13.11 2.93
C PHE A 367 -7.32 -12.07 2.53
N LEU A 368 -7.15 -11.90 1.21
CA LEU A 368 -6.39 -10.78 0.66
C LEU A 368 -7.33 -9.63 0.32
N PHE A 369 -6.85 -8.40 0.46
CA PHE A 369 -7.61 -7.24 0.05
C PHE A 369 -6.73 -6.16 -0.59
N PHE A 370 -7.32 -5.41 -1.52
CA PHE A 370 -6.67 -4.32 -2.22
C PHE A 370 -7.57 -3.11 -2.24
N ILE A 371 -7.08 -1.94 -1.86
CA ILE A 371 -7.81 -0.69 -2.04
C ILE A 371 -7.33 -0.06 -3.34
N ARG A 372 -8.24 0.16 -4.27
CA ARG A 372 -7.97 0.59 -5.64
C ARG A 372 -8.61 1.94 -5.93
N HIS A 373 -7.87 2.82 -6.61
CA HIS A 373 -8.41 4.03 -7.23
C HIS A 373 -8.96 3.68 -8.62
N LYS A 374 -10.28 3.66 -8.77
CA LYS A 374 -10.97 3.19 -9.99
C LYS A 374 -10.62 3.99 -11.24
N PRO A 375 -10.57 5.34 -11.23
CA PRO A 375 -10.24 6.10 -12.43
C PRO A 375 -8.86 5.80 -13.02
N SER A 376 -7.85 5.59 -12.17
CA SER A 376 -6.49 5.25 -12.62
C SER A 376 -6.19 3.76 -12.62
N MET A 377 -7.05 2.94 -11.99
CA MET A 377 -6.83 1.51 -11.71
C MET A 377 -5.60 1.24 -10.83
N SER A 378 -5.10 2.25 -10.11
CA SER A 378 -3.93 2.11 -9.25
C SER A 378 -4.28 1.47 -7.92
N VAL A 379 -3.49 0.48 -7.50
CA VAL A 379 -3.56 -0.10 -6.16
C VAL A 379 -2.92 0.87 -5.17
N LEU A 380 -3.71 1.36 -4.22
CA LEU A 380 -3.28 2.28 -3.16
C LEU A 380 -2.74 1.52 -1.95
N PHE A 381 -3.43 0.43 -1.58
CA PHE A 381 -3.07 -0.44 -0.46
C PHE A 381 -3.28 -1.89 -0.83
N ALA A 382 -2.45 -2.74 -0.26
CA ALA A 382 -2.59 -4.18 -0.31
C ALA A 382 -2.43 -4.76 1.10
N GLY A 383 -3.17 -5.81 1.39
CA GLY A 383 -3.10 -6.47 2.67
C GLY A 383 -3.54 -7.91 2.64
N ARG A 384 -3.07 -8.66 3.63
CA ARG A 384 -3.56 -9.96 4.05
C ARG A 384 -4.10 -9.83 5.46
N PHE A 385 -5.35 -10.16 5.65
CA PHE A 385 -5.98 -10.26 6.95
C PHE A 385 -6.04 -11.74 7.36
N CYS A 386 -5.34 -12.10 8.43
CA CYS A 386 -5.34 -13.43 8.99
C CYS A 386 -6.07 -13.48 10.32
N SER A 387 -5.89 -12.48 11.16
CA SER A 387 -6.53 -12.41 12.49
C SER A 387 -6.72 -10.97 12.94
N PRO A 388 -7.73 -10.71 13.78
CA PRO A 388 -7.85 -9.42 14.46
C PRO A 388 -6.64 -9.18 15.35
N ALA A 389 -6.21 -7.90 15.43
CA ALA A 389 -5.12 -7.46 16.31
C ALA A 389 -5.54 -7.50 17.79
#